data_67f8a251f6d2780352bb56dc130c066b
#
_entry.id   67f8a251f6d2780352bb56dc130c066b
#
_cell.length_a   1.000
_cell.length_b   1.000
_cell.length_c   1.000
_cell.angle_alpha   90.00
_cell.angle_beta   90.00
_cell.angle_gamma   90.00
#
_symmetry.space_group_name_H-M   'P 1'
#
loop_
_entity.id
_entity.type
_entity.pdbx_description
1 polymer ?
#
loop_
_entity_poly.entity_id
_entity_poly.type
_entity_poly.pdbx_seq_one_letter_code
_entity_poly.pdbx_strand_id
1 'polypeptide(L)'
;MANNKKLVEAITSMEDDFAQWYTDVVKKAELCGYTSVKGCMAIKPAGYAIWENIQHELDRRFKETGVQNVYMPIFIPESLLQKEKDHVEGFAPEVAWVTHGGLDPLQERLCVRPTSETLFCDFYAKEIQSHRDLPKVYNQWCSVVRWEKTTRPFLRSREFLWQEGHTAHATAEEAEERTIQMLNLYADFCEEVLAIPVIKGQKTDKEKFSGAEATYTIESLMHDGKALQSGTSHNFGDGFARAFGIQYTDKENKLQYVHQTSWGMTTRMIGAIIMVHGDNSGLVLPPRIAPTQAVIIPIQQRKEGVLEKADEMFAALKAAGVRVKVDDTDKSPGVKFAEQEMRGIPIRIECGPKDIENGQAVICRRDTREKYTVTFDELVEKVQEILETIQKDMLERARKHRDSHTYVATNYEEFKDTIVNKPGFVKAMWCGDRACEDKIKEDVQATSRCMPFEQEHLSDVCVCCGKPAKKMVYWGRAY
;
A
#
# COMPACT_ATOMS: atom_id res chain seq x y z
N MET A 1 -21.68 -19.71 37.27
CA MET A 1 -21.02 -19.43 36.00
C MET A 1 -21.34 -18.02 35.60
N ALA A 2 -20.44 -17.09 35.83
CA ALA A 2 -20.65 -15.69 35.50
C ALA A 2 -20.64 -15.55 33.97
N ASN A 3 -21.74 -15.04 33.43
CA ASN A 3 -21.88 -14.68 32.01
C ASN A 3 -20.93 -13.51 31.75
N ASN A 4 -19.71 -13.80 31.23
CA ASN A 4 -18.83 -12.79 30.69
C ASN A 4 -19.48 -12.26 29.42
N LYS A 5 -20.39 -11.29 29.53
CA LYS A 5 -20.81 -10.48 28.40
C LYS A 5 -19.53 -9.82 27.82
N LYS A 6 -19.09 -10.23 26.63
CA LYS A 6 -18.02 -9.56 25.92
C LYS A 6 -18.40 -8.08 25.80
N LEU A 7 -17.58 -7.19 26.33
CA LEU A 7 -17.80 -5.74 26.34
C LEU A 7 -17.83 -5.13 24.94
N VAL A 8 -17.18 -5.81 23.99
CA VAL A 8 -17.18 -5.50 22.54
C VAL A 8 -17.34 -6.82 21.79
N GLU A 9 -18.07 -6.82 20.68
CA GLU A 9 -18.15 -7.99 19.81
C GLU A 9 -16.75 -8.42 19.36
N ALA A 10 -16.41 -9.66 19.62
CA ALA A 10 -15.14 -10.23 19.16
C ALA A 10 -15.12 -10.34 17.63
N ILE A 11 -13.98 -10.09 17.05
CA ILE A 11 -13.69 -10.44 15.65
C ILE A 11 -13.32 -11.92 15.54
N THR A 12 -13.44 -12.49 14.35
CA THR A 12 -12.93 -13.82 14.03
C THR A 12 -11.42 -13.86 14.31
N SER A 13 -10.91 -14.98 14.81
CA SER A 13 -9.48 -15.17 15.02
C SER A 13 -8.75 -15.32 13.67
N MET A 14 -7.54 -14.77 13.55
CA MET A 14 -6.71 -14.92 12.35
C MET A 14 -6.41 -16.38 12.01
N GLU A 15 -6.23 -17.20 13.05
CA GLU A 15 -5.89 -18.61 12.93
C GLU A 15 -7.07 -19.44 12.42
N ASP A 16 -8.30 -19.04 12.74
CA ASP A 16 -9.51 -19.75 12.33
C ASP A 16 -9.92 -19.39 10.89
N ASP A 17 -9.95 -18.09 10.56
CA ASP A 17 -10.28 -17.59 9.21
C ASP A 17 -9.67 -16.21 8.99
N PHE A 18 -8.51 -16.16 8.37
CA PHE A 18 -7.81 -14.92 8.09
C PHE A 18 -8.60 -13.95 7.20
N ALA A 19 -9.36 -14.49 6.23
CA ALA A 19 -10.16 -13.67 5.34
C ALA A 19 -11.33 -12.99 6.06
N GLN A 20 -12.00 -13.73 6.96
CA GLN A 20 -13.07 -13.19 7.76
C GLN A 20 -12.52 -12.23 8.83
N TRP A 21 -11.40 -12.56 9.47
CA TRP A 21 -10.71 -11.65 10.39
C TRP A 21 -10.42 -10.31 9.73
N TYR A 22 -9.84 -10.31 8.52
CA TYR A 22 -9.57 -9.10 7.77
C TYR A 22 -10.84 -8.25 7.55
N THR A 23 -11.93 -8.90 7.14
CA THR A 23 -13.22 -8.23 6.92
C THR A 23 -13.79 -7.65 8.21
N ASP A 24 -13.67 -8.39 9.31
CA ASP A 24 -14.14 -7.94 10.62
C ASP A 24 -13.33 -6.72 11.10
N VAL A 25 -12.01 -6.73 10.97
CA VAL A 25 -11.16 -5.57 11.30
C VAL A 25 -11.55 -4.34 10.49
N VAL A 26 -11.71 -4.49 9.17
CA VAL A 26 -12.12 -3.38 8.30
C VAL A 26 -13.44 -2.74 8.77
N LYS A 27 -14.42 -3.56 9.14
CA LYS A 27 -15.74 -3.10 9.59
C LYS A 27 -15.71 -2.53 11.01
N LYS A 28 -15.09 -3.23 11.94
CA LYS A 28 -15.11 -2.87 13.38
C LYS A 28 -14.19 -1.70 13.70
N ALA A 29 -13.06 -1.56 12.98
CA ALA A 29 -12.24 -0.36 13.05
C ALA A 29 -12.82 0.83 12.26
N GLU A 30 -13.99 0.65 11.62
CA GLU A 30 -14.71 1.66 10.86
C GLU A 30 -13.91 2.26 9.70
N LEU A 31 -13.16 1.43 8.98
CA LEU A 31 -12.30 1.88 7.89
C LEU A 31 -13.07 2.08 6.59
N CYS A 32 -13.98 1.19 6.25
CA CYS A 32 -14.87 1.35 5.11
C CYS A 32 -16.22 0.62 5.31
N GLY A 33 -17.17 0.93 4.43
CA GLY A 33 -18.49 0.30 4.37
C GLY A 33 -18.88 -0.08 2.94
N TYR A 34 -19.82 -1.01 2.82
CA TYR A 34 -20.38 -1.41 1.53
C TYR A 34 -21.36 -0.35 1.01
N THR A 35 -21.42 -0.20 -0.31
CA THR A 35 -22.38 0.66 -1.01
C THR A 35 -23.37 -0.18 -1.81
N SER A 36 -24.37 0.48 -2.41
CA SER A 36 -25.33 -0.16 -3.31
C SER A 36 -24.69 -0.67 -4.61
N VAL A 37 -23.51 -0.17 -4.98
CA VAL A 37 -22.75 -0.65 -6.13
C VAL A 37 -21.78 -1.70 -5.67
N LYS A 38 -22.04 -2.96 -6.05
CA LYS A 38 -21.18 -4.09 -5.65
C LYS A 38 -19.72 -3.85 -6.05
N GLY A 39 -18.82 -3.97 -5.09
CA GLY A 39 -17.39 -3.81 -5.28
C GLY A 39 -16.87 -2.37 -5.23
N CYS A 40 -17.76 -1.39 -5.05
CA CYS A 40 -17.42 0.00 -4.75
C CYS A 40 -17.67 0.26 -3.26
N MET A 41 -16.63 0.70 -2.55
CA MET A 41 -16.66 0.85 -1.10
C MET A 41 -16.69 2.33 -0.71
N ALA A 42 -17.47 2.66 0.33
CA ALA A 42 -17.36 3.96 0.99
C ALA A 42 -16.20 3.89 1.98
N ILE A 43 -15.16 4.69 1.78
CA ILE A 43 -14.07 4.82 2.76
C ILE A 43 -14.56 5.77 3.86
N LYS A 44 -14.63 5.26 5.08
CA LYS A 44 -15.09 6.03 6.25
C LYS A 44 -14.00 6.97 6.77
N PRO A 45 -14.34 7.95 7.65
CA PRO A 45 -13.36 8.93 8.14
C PRO A 45 -12.08 8.31 8.72
N ALA A 46 -12.15 7.23 9.46
CA ALA A 46 -10.96 6.58 10.02
C ALA A 46 -10.05 5.98 8.94
N GLY A 47 -10.63 5.35 7.91
CA GLY A 47 -9.87 4.82 6.77
C GLY A 47 -9.32 5.93 5.89
N TYR A 48 -10.13 6.97 5.64
CA TYR A 48 -9.71 8.08 4.80
C TYR A 48 -8.59 8.91 5.45
N ALA A 49 -8.62 9.10 6.76
CA ALA A 49 -7.55 9.78 7.48
C ALA A 49 -6.20 9.06 7.38
N ILE A 50 -6.18 7.72 7.31
CA ILE A 50 -4.96 6.97 7.01
C ILE A 50 -4.50 7.28 5.59
N TRP A 51 -5.42 7.32 4.62
CA TRP A 51 -5.10 7.69 3.24
C TRP A 51 -4.56 9.11 3.10
N GLU A 52 -5.13 10.07 3.81
CA GLU A 52 -4.63 11.46 3.84
C GLU A 52 -3.19 11.52 4.34
N ASN A 53 -2.84 10.75 5.37
CA ASN A 53 -1.46 10.67 5.86
C ASN A 53 -0.52 10.00 4.86
N ILE A 54 -0.97 8.93 4.17
CA ILE A 54 -0.21 8.31 3.07
C ILE A 54 0.02 9.34 1.96
N GLN A 55 -1.03 10.03 1.55
CA GLN A 55 -0.96 11.06 0.52
C GLN A 55 -0.01 12.19 0.91
N HIS A 56 -0.13 12.71 2.11
CA HIS A 56 0.71 13.80 2.61
C HIS A 56 2.20 13.42 2.57
N GLU A 57 2.55 12.25 3.09
CA GLU A 57 3.95 11.83 3.18
C GLU A 57 4.55 11.46 1.83
N LEU A 58 3.81 10.77 0.97
CA LEU A 58 4.25 10.47 -0.39
C LEU A 58 4.37 11.73 -1.25
N ASP A 59 3.39 12.64 -1.18
CA ASP A 59 3.41 13.88 -1.95
C ASP A 59 4.60 14.76 -1.58
N ARG A 60 4.94 14.84 -0.30
CA ARG A 60 6.13 15.53 0.18
C ARG A 60 7.41 14.94 -0.46
N ARG A 61 7.55 13.61 -0.41
CA ARG A 61 8.71 12.90 -1.00
C ARG A 61 8.76 13.06 -2.52
N PHE A 62 7.64 13.02 -3.21
CA PHE A 62 7.57 13.27 -4.65
C PHE A 62 8.05 14.68 -5.00
N LYS A 63 7.58 15.70 -4.31
CA LYS A 63 7.98 17.10 -4.55
C LYS A 63 9.46 17.33 -4.33
N GLU A 64 10.07 16.64 -3.37
CA GLU A 64 11.52 16.69 -3.14
C GLU A 64 12.31 16.17 -4.35
N THR A 65 11.72 15.33 -5.21
CA THR A 65 12.32 14.84 -6.46
C THR A 65 11.93 15.64 -7.70
N GLY A 66 11.23 16.78 -7.53
CA GLY A 66 10.79 17.64 -8.61
C GLY A 66 9.46 17.26 -9.26
N VAL A 67 8.70 16.33 -8.67
CA VAL A 67 7.36 15.96 -9.15
C VAL A 67 6.38 17.10 -8.94
N GLN A 68 5.54 17.33 -9.94
CA GLN A 68 4.45 18.30 -9.91
C GLN A 68 3.10 17.58 -10.05
N ASN A 69 2.11 18.01 -9.25
CA ASN A 69 0.77 17.44 -9.32
C ASN A 69 -0.04 18.11 -10.42
N VAL A 70 -0.79 17.28 -11.15
CA VAL A 70 -1.74 17.68 -12.19
C VAL A 70 -3.07 16.95 -11.99
N TYR A 71 -4.04 17.24 -12.83
CA TYR A 71 -5.29 16.50 -12.88
C TYR A 71 -5.71 16.25 -14.33
N MET A 72 -5.88 15.00 -14.72
CA MET A 72 -6.41 14.59 -16.00
C MET A 72 -7.91 14.26 -15.87
N PRO A 73 -8.72 14.53 -16.90
CA PRO A 73 -10.13 14.17 -16.93
C PRO A 73 -10.35 12.67 -16.75
N ILE A 74 -11.51 12.30 -16.19
CA ILE A 74 -11.83 10.91 -15.86
C ILE A 74 -12.15 10.04 -17.10
N PHE A 75 -12.59 10.63 -18.21
CA PHE A 75 -13.06 9.89 -19.39
C PHE A 75 -11.96 9.76 -20.44
N ILE A 76 -11.88 8.56 -21.02
CA ILE A 76 -10.98 8.25 -22.14
C ILE A 76 -11.86 7.84 -23.32
N PRO A 77 -11.76 8.50 -24.49
CA PRO A 77 -12.42 8.04 -25.71
C PRO A 77 -11.90 6.66 -26.13
N GLU A 78 -12.79 5.81 -26.63
CA GLU A 78 -12.43 4.47 -27.10
C GLU A 78 -11.30 4.51 -28.14
N SER A 79 -11.37 5.46 -29.09
CA SER A 79 -10.34 5.66 -30.11
C SER A 79 -8.96 5.98 -29.54
N LEU A 80 -8.90 6.70 -28.42
CA LEU A 80 -7.66 7.01 -27.74
C LEU A 80 -7.09 5.77 -27.03
N LEU A 81 -7.95 4.99 -26.39
CA LEU A 81 -7.54 3.75 -25.72
C LEU A 81 -6.97 2.74 -26.70
N GLN A 82 -7.49 2.68 -27.94
CA GLN A 82 -7.07 1.73 -28.96
C GLN A 82 -5.75 2.06 -29.66
N LYS A 83 -5.16 3.23 -29.43
CA LYS A 83 -3.89 3.61 -30.08
C LYS A 83 -2.69 2.75 -29.69
N GLU A 84 -2.71 2.18 -28.50
CA GLU A 84 -1.67 1.28 -28.03
C GLU A 84 -2.28 -0.11 -27.77
N LYS A 85 -1.96 -1.06 -28.68
CA LYS A 85 -2.64 -2.36 -28.75
C LYS A 85 -2.42 -3.22 -27.51
N ASP A 86 -1.19 -3.32 -27.01
CA ASP A 86 -0.87 -4.19 -25.87
C ASP A 86 -1.54 -3.67 -24.60
N HIS A 87 -1.62 -2.34 -24.45
CA HIS A 87 -2.33 -1.70 -23.35
C HIS A 87 -3.83 -2.00 -23.37
N VAL A 88 -4.45 -1.90 -24.56
CA VAL A 88 -5.87 -2.23 -24.77
C VAL A 88 -6.16 -3.68 -24.40
N GLU A 89 -5.37 -4.63 -24.90
CA GLU A 89 -5.56 -6.05 -24.62
C GLU A 89 -5.49 -6.36 -23.12
N GLY A 90 -4.65 -5.64 -22.36
CA GLY A 90 -4.54 -5.77 -20.92
C GLY A 90 -5.73 -5.24 -20.13
N PHE A 91 -6.37 -4.16 -20.57
CA PHE A 91 -7.41 -3.47 -19.81
C PHE A 91 -8.84 -3.61 -20.35
N ALA A 92 -9.02 -3.96 -21.62
CA ALA A 92 -10.34 -4.04 -22.25
C ALA A 92 -11.39 -4.84 -21.47
N PRO A 93 -11.05 -5.98 -20.81
CA PRO A 93 -12.03 -6.76 -20.04
C PRO A 93 -12.53 -6.08 -18.77
N GLU A 94 -11.81 -5.08 -18.26
CA GLU A 94 -12.03 -4.45 -16.96
C GLU A 94 -12.49 -2.99 -17.04
N VAL A 95 -12.81 -2.50 -18.24
CA VAL A 95 -13.20 -1.10 -18.43
C VAL A 95 -14.71 -0.92 -18.19
N ALA A 96 -15.06 0.15 -17.47
CA ALA A 96 -16.42 0.62 -17.37
C ALA A 96 -16.73 1.61 -18.52
N TRP A 97 -17.76 1.32 -19.31
CA TRP A 97 -18.12 2.12 -20.49
C TRP A 97 -19.25 3.11 -20.20
N VAL A 98 -19.09 4.34 -20.68
CA VAL A 98 -20.10 5.39 -20.70
C VAL A 98 -20.59 5.54 -22.15
N THR A 99 -21.88 5.32 -22.34
CA THR A 99 -22.52 5.26 -23.66
C THR A 99 -23.48 6.43 -23.93
N HIS A 100 -23.86 7.18 -22.88
CA HIS A 100 -24.80 8.31 -22.97
C HIS A 100 -24.22 9.54 -22.26
N GLY A 101 -24.50 10.71 -22.85
CA GLY A 101 -24.33 12.01 -22.23
C GLY A 101 -25.71 12.60 -21.94
N GLY A 102 -26.11 12.65 -20.67
CA GLY A 102 -27.52 12.88 -20.32
C GLY A 102 -28.39 11.73 -20.82
N LEU A 103 -29.38 12.04 -21.65
CA LEU A 103 -30.28 11.04 -22.26
C LEU A 103 -29.87 10.63 -23.67
N ASP A 104 -28.93 11.33 -24.28
CA ASP A 104 -28.53 11.12 -25.67
C ASP A 104 -27.37 10.12 -25.78
N PRO A 105 -27.44 9.16 -26.72
CA PRO A 105 -26.30 8.28 -27.02
C PRO A 105 -25.09 9.09 -27.49
N LEU A 106 -23.90 8.73 -26.98
CA LEU A 106 -22.64 9.30 -27.47
C LEU A 106 -22.34 8.75 -28.89
N GLN A 107 -21.75 9.57 -29.74
CA GLN A 107 -21.23 9.14 -31.05
C GLN A 107 -20.07 8.14 -30.90
N GLU A 108 -19.24 8.35 -29.90
CA GLU A 108 -18.16 7.46 -29.48
C GLU A 108 -18.30 7.18 -27.98
N ARG A 109 -18.26 5.92 -27.59
CA ARG A 109 -18.29 5.57 -26.16
C ARG A 109 -17.00 5.97 -25.50
N LEU A 110 -17.12 6.32 -24.21
CA LEU A 110 -16.02 6.68 -23.35
C LEU A 110 -15.81 5.60 -22.30
N CYS A 111 -14.58 5.39 -21.86
CA CYS A 111 -14.36 4.60 -20.67
C CYS A 111 -14.04 5.48 -19.46
N VAL A 112 -14.45 5.02 -18.29
CA VAL A 112 -13.92 5.57 -17.04
C VAL A 112 -12.49 5.05 -16.89
N ARG A 113 -11.52 5.93 -16.68
CA ARG A 113 -10.10 5.58 -16.69
C ARG A 113 -9.77 4.39 -15.77
N PRO A 114 -9.18 3.30 -16.29
CA PRO A 114 -8.61 2.22 -15.48
C PRO A 114 -7.16 2.54 -15.05
N THR A 115 -6.53 3.41 -15.79
CA THR A 115 -5.21 4.03 -15.64
C THR A 115 -5.11 5.15 -16.67
N SER A 116 -4.12 6.03 -16.62
CA SER A 116 -4.13 7.27 -17.42
C SER A 116 -2.99 7.41 -18.43
N GLU A 117 -2.26 6.34 -18.76
CA GLU A 117 -1.15 6.40 -19.73
C GLU A 117 -1.59 7.06 -21.04
N THR A 118 -2.72 6.66 -21.59
CA THR A 118 -3.21 7.17 -22.87
C THR A 118 -3.61 8.65 -22.80
N LEU A 119 -4.19 9.09 -21.67
CA LEU A 119 -4.53 10.51 -21.45
C LEU A 119 -3.25 11.37 -21.37
N PHE A 120 -2.26 10.91 -20.61
CA PHE A 120 -0.98 11.62 -20.50
C PHE A 120 -0.24 11.64 -21.85
N CYS A 121 -0.28 10.56 -22.61
CA CYS A 121 0.34 10.50 -23.93
C CYS A 121 -0.32 11.49 -24.91
N ASP A 122 -1.64 11.56 -24.95
CA ASP A 122 -2.36 12.54 -25.78
C ASP A 122 -2.03 13.99 -25.37
N PHE A 123 -1.95 14.24 -24.09
CA PHE A 123 -1.56 15.54 -23.55
C PHE A 123 -0.10 15.88 -23.87
N TYR A 124 0.84 14.97 -23.63
CA TYR A 124 2.27 15.19 -23.91
C TYR A 124 2.57 15.37 -25.40
N ALA A 125 1.83 14.71 -26.29
CA ALA A 125 2.00 14.90 -27.73
C ALA A 125 1.73 16.34 -28.16
N LYS A 126 0.89 17.08 -27.41
CA LYS A 126 0.59 18.50 -27.67
C LYS A 126 1.53 19.46 -26.96
N GLU A 127 2.03 19.08 -25.78
CA GLU A 127 2.82 19.94 -24.90
C GLU A 127 4.34 19.87 -25.14
N ILE A 128 4.84 18.73 -25.62
CA ILE A 128 6.26 18.49 -25.82
C ILE A 128 6.64 18.74 -27.28
N GLN A 129 7.53 19.68 -27.55
CA GLN A 129 7.99 20.03 -28.88
C GLN A 129 9.52 20.18 -28.95
N SER A 130 10.15 20.58 -27.87
CA SER A 130 11.60 20.79 -27.83
C SER A 130 12.23 20.19 -26.57
N HIS A 131 13.55 20.01 -26.60
CA HIS A 131 14.32 19.54 -25.44
C HIS A 131 14.14 20.41 -24.18
N ARG A 132 13.68 21.66 -24.34
CA ARG A 132 13.41 22.58 -23.22
C ARG A 132 12.13 22.25 -22.47
N ASP A 133 11.24 21.45 -23.07
CA ASP A 133 9.98 21.01 -22.46
C ASP A 133 10.18 19.78 -21.55
N LEU A 134 11.37 19.18 -21.59
CA LEU A 134 11.72 17.95 -20.85
C LEU A 134 12.67 18.24 -19.68
N PRO A 135 12.60 17.41 -18.60
CA PRO A 135 11.64 16.33 -18.41
C PRO A 135 10.26 16.84 -17.99
N LYS A 136 9.20 16.09 -18.30
CA LYS A 136 7.87 16.22 -17.69
C LYS A 136 7.76 15.19 -16.58
N VAL A 137 7.52 15.64 -15.36
CA VAL A 137 7.46 14.76 -14.17
C VAL A 137 6.18 15.06 -13.40
N TYR A 138 5.08 14.48 -13.89
CA TYR A 138 3.75 14.74 -13.36
C TYR A 138 3.19 13.56 -12.59
N ASN A 139 2.42 13.87 -11.57
CA ASN A 139 1.65 12.95 -10.75
C ASN A 139 0.21 13.43 -10.62
N GLN A 140 -0.73 12.53 -10.49
CA GLN A 140 -2.08 12.88 -10.06
C GLN A 140 -2.56 11.98 -8.94
N TRP A 141 -3.29 12.57 -8.01
CA TRP A 141 -4.06 11.89 -6.97
C TRP A 141 -5.50 11.80 -7.46
N CYS A 142 -6.00 10.58 -7.65
CA CYS A 142 -7.31 10.38 -8.27
C CYS A 142 -7.90 9.01 -7.95
N SER A 143 -9.12 8.78 -8.42
CA SER A 143 -9.72 7.45 -8.49
C SER A 143 -9.56 6.86 -9.90
N VAL A 144 -9.58 5.54 -9.96
CA VAL A 144 -9.69 4.75 -11.19
C VAL A 144 -10.71 3.64 -11.01
N VAL A 145 -11.23 3.13 -12.12
CA VAL A 145 -12.24 2.07 -12.13
C VAL A 145 -11.72 0.88 -12.94
N ARG A 146 -11.65 -0.27 -12.28
CA ARG A 146 -11.36 -1.58 -12.88
C ARG A 146 -12.47 -2.54 -12.51
N TRP A 147 -13.21 -3.03 -13.50
CA TRP A 147 -14.43 -3.80 -13.27
C TRP A 147 -14.14 -5.23 -12.84
N GLU A 148 -13.54 -5.36 -11.67
CA GLU A 148 -13.13 -6.62 -11.05
C GLU A 148 -14.32 -7.54 -10.77
N LYS A 149 -14.14 -8.83 -11.04
CA LYS A 149 -15.16 -9.86 -10.76
C LYS A 149 -15.24 -10.20 -9.26
N THR A 150 -14.09 -10.30 -8.63
CA THR A 150 -13.96 -10.61 -7.20
C THR A 150 -13.36 -9.42 -6.48
N THR A 151 -14.01 -8.95 -5.42
CA THR A 151 -13.59 -7.76 -4.69
C THR A 151 -13.38 -8.05 -3.22
N ARG A 152 -12.43 -7.32 -2.63
CA ARG A 152 -12.15 -7.30 -1.19
C ARG A 152 -11.73 -5.88 -0.78
N PRO A 153 -12.27 -5.31 0.31
CA PRO A 153 -11.98 -3.94 0.72
C PRO A 153 -10.48 -3.62 0.72
N PHE A 154 -10.10 -2.49 0.17
CA PHE A 154 -8.74 -1.98 -0.05
C PHE A 154 -7.85 -2.82 -0.96
N LEU A 155 -7.93 -4.14 -0.94
CA LEU A 155 -7.05 -5.03 -1.70
C LEU A 155 -7.41 -5.10 -3.18
N ARG A 156 -8.71 -5.19 -3.46
CA ARG A 156 -9.25 -5.28 -4.82
C ARG A 156 -10.68 -4.76 -4.83
N SER A 157 -10.88 -3.56 -5.32
CA SER A 157 -12.20 -2.92 -5.47
C SER A 157 -12.37 -2.38 -6.88
N ARG A 158 -13.63 -2.21 -7.31
CA ARG A 158 -13.93 -1.71 -8.65
C ARG A 158 -13.54 -0.26 -8.83
N GLU A 159 -13.70 0.55 -7.80
CA GLU A 159 -13.14 1.89 -7.72
C GLU A 159 -12.18 1.95 -6.55
N PHE A 160 -11.05 2.57 -6.73
CA PHE A 160 -10.08 2.80 -5.67
C PHE A 160 -9.33 4.11 -5.87
N LEU A 161 -8.79 4.64 -4.78
CA LEU A 161 -7.95 5.82 -4.80
C LEU A 161 -6.49 5.41 -4.94
N TRP A 162 -5.75 6.22 -5.66
CA TRP A 162 -4.32 6.05 -5.85
C TRP A 162 -3.62 7.36 -6.20
N GLN A 163 -2.34 7.30 -6.36
CA GLN A 163 -1.57 8.22 -7.15
C GLN A 163 -1.00 7.48 -8.36
N GLU A 164 -0.87 8.17 -9.46
CA GLU A 164 -0.19 7.72 -10.64
C GLU A 164 0.73 8.81 -11.18
N GLY A 165 2.02 8.50 -11.24
CA GLY A 165 3.01 9.34 -11.88
C GLY A 165 3.19 8.93 -13.34
N HIS A 166 3.30 9.91 -14.21
CA HIS A 166 3.55 9.72 -15.63
C HIS A 166 4.59 10.73 -16.08
N THR A 167 5.73 10.25 -16.60
CA THR A 167 6.86 11.10 -16.91
C THR A 167 7.29 10.94 -18.36
N ALA A 168 7.95 11.97 -18.88
CA ALA A 168 8.58 11.94 -20.20
C ALA A 168 10.00 12.53 -20.10
N HIS A 169 10.98 11.83 -20.65
CA HIS A 169 12.39 12.14 -20.59
C HIS A 169 13.02 12.17 -21.98
N ALA A 170 14.14 12.88 -22.10
CA ALA A 170 14.88 12.96 -23.34
C ALA A 170 15.59 11.65 -23.70
N THR A 171 16.10 10.92 -22.71
CA THR A 171 16.92 9.73 -22.94
C THR A 171 16.38 8.50 -22.20
N ALA A 172 16.77 7.32 -22.67
CA ALA A 172 16.45 6.05 -22.01
C ALA A 172 17.07 5.97 -20.62
N GLU A 173 18.26 6.50 -20.43
CA GLU A 173 18.99 6.53 -19.16
C GLU A 173 18.24 7.37 -18.12
N GLU A 174 17.79 8.57 -18.49
CA GLU A 174 16.98 9.43 -17.60
C GLU A 174 15.67 8.74 -17.18
N ALA A 175 15.01 8.04 -18.10
CA ALA A 175 13.80 7.29 -17.81
C ALA A 175 14.06 6.14 -16.85
N GLU A 176 15.13 5.37 -17.05
CA GLU A 176 15.50 4.27 -16.14
C GLU A 176 15.88 4.79 -14.76
N GLU A 177 16.66 5.85 -14.65
CA GLU A 177 17.00 6.49 -13.38
C GLU A 177 15.74 6.92 -12.62
N ARG A 178 14.78 7.53 -13.30
CA ARG A 178 13.50 7.92 -12.69
C ARG A 178 12.69 6.72 -12.24
N THR A 179 12.64 5.67 -13.05
CA THR A 179 11.93 4.43 -12.72
C THR A 179 12.46 3.81 -11.44
N ILE A 180 13.77 3.70 -11.30
CA ILE A 180 14.42 3.13 -10.10
C ILE A 180 14.31 4.08 -8.90
N GLN A 181 14.44 5.38 -9.10
CA GLN A 181 14.27 6.38 -8.04
C GLN A 181 12.91 6.28 -7.38
N MET A 182 11.83 6.16 -8.18
CA MET A 182 10.48 6.07 -7.64
C MET A 182 10.21 4.72 -6.96
N LEU A 183 10.79 3.63 -7.45
CA LEU A 183 10.75 2.34 -6.77
C LEU A 183 11.40 2.42 -5.38
N ASN A 184 12.58 3.01 -5.28
CA ASN A 184 13.30 3.18 -4.01
C ASN A 184 12.51 4.08 -3.06
N LEU A 185 11.93 5.17 -3.57
CA LEU A 185 11.08 6.06 -2.77
C LEU A 185 9.90 5.31 -2.15
N TYR A 186 9.24 4.44 -2.92
CA TYR A 186 8.17 3.57 -2.40
C TYR A 186 8.67 2.59 -1.34
N ALA A 187 9.83 1.97 -1.57
CA ALA A 187 10.41 1.03 -0.61
C ALA A 187 10.73 1.73 0.72
N ASP A 188 11.38 2.88 0.66
CA ASP A 188 11.72 3.67 1.84
C ASP A 188 10.46 4.14 2.58
N PHE A 189 9.44 4.59 1.85
CA PHE A 189 8.14 4.94 2.43
C PHE A 189 7.49 3.76 3.17
N CYS A 190 7.45 2.59 2.55
CA CYS A 190 6.86 1.40 3.17
C CYS A 190 7.59 1.03 4.47
N GLU A 191 8.91 1.03 4.47
CA GLU A 191 9.69 0.65 5.64
C GLU A 191 9.67 1.73 6.74
N GLU A 192 9.94 2.98 6.38
CA GLU A 192 10.06 4.07 7.36
C GLU A 192 8.72 4.51 7.95
N VAL A 193 7.67 4.57 7.13
CA VAL A 193 6.37 5.14 7.55
C VAL A 193 5.35 4.07 7.87
N LEU A 194 5.23 3.04 7.04
CA LEU A 194 4.27 1.95 7.23
C LEU A 194 4.83 0.80 8.07
N ALA A 195 6.11 0.81 8.39
CA ALA A 195 6.81 -0.29 9.07
C ALA A 195 6.63 -1.64 8.35
N ILE A 196 6.58 -1.62 7.03
CA ILE A 196 6.40 -2.80 6.17
C ILE A 196 7.68 -3.04 5.37
N PRO A 197 8.43 -4.11 5.65
CA PRO A 197 9.61 -4.47 4.88
C PRO A 197 9.22 -5.01 3.51
N VAL A 198 9.98 -4.67 2.48
CA VAL A 198 9.69 -5.02 1.10
C VAL A 198 10.89 -5.68 0.40
N ILE A 199 10.60 -6.52 -0.59
CA ILE A 199 11.59 -7.05 -1.54
C ILE A 199 11.46 -6.25 -2.83
N LYS A 200 12.57 -5.67 -3.28
CA LYS A 200 12.65 -4.93 -4.55
C LYS A 200 13.15 -5.84 -5.66
N GLY A 201 12.52 -5.77 -6.83
CA GLY A 201 13.00 -6.51 -7.99
C GLY A 201 12.24 -6.20 -9.25
N GLN A 202 12.65 -6.85 -10.33
CA GLN A 202 12.04 -6.74 -11.64
C GLN A 202 11.01 -7.87 -11.82
N LYS A 203 9.87 -7.55 -12.41
CA LYS A 203 8.89 -8.55 -12.87
C LYS A 203 9.41 -9.33 -14.06
N THR A 204 8.98 -10.57 -14.20
CA THR A 204 9.18 -11.34 -15.43
C THR A 204 8.36 -10.75 -16.58
N ASP A 205 8.70 -11.11 -17.82
CA ASP A 205 7.95 -10.65 -19.00
C ASP A 205 6.48 -11.04 -18.96
N LYS A 206 6.15 -12.14 -18.30
CA LYS A 206 4.77 -12.58 -18.10
C LYS A 206 3.98 -11.69 -17.13
N GLU A 207 4.63 -11.21 -16.07
CA GLU A 207 4.00 -10.49 -14.97
C GLU A 207 4.18 -8.97 -15.07
N LYS A 208 4.91 -8.48 -16.08
CA LYS A 208 5.11 -7.03 -16.29
C LYS A 208 3.80 -6.35 -16.74
N PHE A 209 3.73 -5.05 -16.51
CA PHE A 209 2.62 -4.21 -16.94
C PHE A 209 2.53 -4.18 -18.47
N SER A 210 1.30 -4.23 -18.99
CA SER A 210 1.04 -4.22 -20.44
C SER A 210 1.55 -2.94 -21.11
N GLY A 211 2.40 -3.09 -22.11
CA GLY A 211 3.04 -1.99 -22.82
C GLY A 211 4.37 -1.51 -22.21
N ALA A 212 4.77 -2.01 -21.04
CA ALA A 212 6.04 -1.68 -20.43
C ALA A 212 7.19 -2.53 -21.00
N GLU A 213 8.37 -1.92 -21.20
CA GLU A 213 9.60 -2.65 -21.46
C GLU A 213 10.10 -3.37 -20.21
N ALA A 214 10.04 -2.69 -19.07
CA ALA A 214 10.36 -3.25 -17.75
C ALA A 214 9.38 -2.77 -16.69
N THR A 215 9.01 -3.66 -15.79
CA THR A 215 8.25 -3.37 -14.58
C THR A 215 9.06 -3.76 -13.36
N TYR A 216 9.25 -2.81 -12.47
CA TYR A 216 9.83 -3.05 -11.15
C TYR A 216 8.76 -3.01 -10.08
N THR A 217 8.97 -3.74 -9.02
CA THR A 217 7.98 -3.93 -7.95
C THR A 217 8.62 -3.92 -6.58
N ILE A 218 7.82 -3.57 -5.59
CA ILE A 218 8.08 -3.87 -4.19
C ILE A 218 7.05 -4.89 -3.72
N GLU A 219 7.51 -6.00 -3.16
CA GLU A 219 6.68 -7.11 -2.70
C GLU A 219 6.76 -7.22 -1.17
N SER A 220 5.60 -7.29 -0.53
CA SER A 220 5.46 -7.48 0.92
C SER A 220 4.92 -8.86 1.24
N LEU A 221 5.23 -9.38 2.43
CA LEU A 221 4.67 -10.64 2.93
C LEU A 221 3.61 -10.36 4.00
N MET A 222 2.40 -10.84 3.78
CA MET A 222 1.31 -10.71 4.74
C MET A 222 1.40 -11.76 5.84
N HIS A 223 0.66 -11.57 6.92
CA HIS A 223 0.72 -12.45 8.08
C HIS A 223 0.37 -13.91 7.74
N ASP A 224 -0.54 -14.13 6.81
CA ASP A 224 -0.92 -15.48 6.32
C ASP A 224 0.08 -16.09 5.33
N GLY A 225 1.22 -15.45 5.09
CA GLY A 225 2.27 -15.92 4.19
C GLY A 225 2.00 -15.69 2.70
N LYS A 226 0.96 -14.94 2.34
CA LYS A 226 0.76 -14.51 0.95
C LYS A 226 1.51 -13.23 0.63
N ALA A 227 1.98 -13.15 -0.60
CA ALA A 227 2.61 -11.96 -1.13
C ALA A 227 1.59 -10.89 -1.50
N LEU A 228 1.98 -9.63 -1.35
CA LEU A 228 1.22 -8.47 -1.81
C LEU A 228 2.13 -7.55 -2.62
N GLN A 229 1.76 -7.29 -3.87
CA GLN A 229 2.38 -6.22 -4.66
C GLN A 229 2.01 -4.87 -4.05
N SER A 230 3.00 -4.18 -3.49
CA SER A 230 2.79 -2.98 -2.68
C SER A 230 2.99 -1.69 -3.44
N GLY A 231 3.71 -1.73 -4.56
CA GLY A 231 3.92 -0.60 -5.46
C GLY A 231 4.69 -1.04 -6.69
N THR A 232 4.52 -0.33 -7.79
CA THR A 232 5.19 -0.62 -9.05
C THR A 232 5.73 0.64 -9.70
N SER A 233 6.80 0.47 -10.45
CA SER A 233 7.41 1.50 -11.28
C SER A 233 7.76 0.89 -12.63
N HIS A 234 7.29 1.54 -13.71
CA HIS A 234 7.36 1.00 -15.06
C HIS A 234 8.22 1.89 -15.96
N ASN A 235 9.10 1.26 -16.72
CA ASN A 235 9.79 1.90 -17.83
C ASN A 235 9.11 1.46 -19.13
N PHE A 236 8.58 2.42 -19.89
CA PHE A 236 7.90 2.15 -21.16
C PHE A 236 8.82 2.30 -22.36
N GLY A 237 10.09 2.73 -22.15
CA GLY A 237 10.94 3.09 -23.26
C GLY A 237 10.28 4.17 -24.14
N ASP A 238 10.35 4.02 -25.44
CA ASP A 238 9.72 4.94 -26.40
C ASP A 238 8.46 4.36 -27.11
N GLY A 239 7.96 3.21 -26.66
CA GLY A 239 6.82 2.52 -27.30
C GLY A 239 5.55 3.36 -27.36
N PHE A 240 5.11 3.91 -26.22
CA PHE A 240 3.97 4.83 -26.19
C PHE A 240 4.24 6.12 -26.97
N ALA A 241 5.47 6.66 -26.89
CA ALA A 241 5.85 7.86 -27.62
C ALA A 241 5.72 7.67 -29.14
N ARG A 242 6.11 6.50 -29.65
CA ARG A 242 5.92 6.15 -31.07
C ARG A 242 4.44 6.01 -31.44
N ALA A 243 3.66 5.34 -30.62
CA ALA A 243 2.22 5.14 -30.87
C ALA A 243 1.44 6.46 -30.87
N PHE A 244 1.81 7.42 -30.02
CA PHE A 244 1.11 8.69 -29.84
C PHE A 244 1.80 9.88 -30.57
N GLY A 245 2.96 9.67 -31.16
CA GLY A 245 3.71 10.73 -31.85
C GLY A 245 4.31 11.77 -30.90
N ILE A 246 4.79 11.35 -29.71
CA ILE A 246 5.37 12.26 -28.74
C ILE A 246 6.85 12.46 -29.07
N GLN A 247 7.12 13.54 -29.81
CA GLN A 247 8.45 13.89 -30.31
C GLN A 247 8.90 15.26 -29.82
N TYR A 248 10.20 15.44 -29.72
CA TYR A 248 10.82 16.72 -29.43
C TYR A 248 12.00 16.98 -30.37
N THR A 249 12.30 18.25 -30.62
CA THR A 249 13.50 18.66 -31.33
C THR A 249 14.66 18.76 -30.31
N ASP A 250 15.70 17.98 -30.53
CA ASP A 250 16.88 17.97 -29.69
C ASP A 250 17.79 19.20 -29.93
N LYS A 251 18.94 19.27 -29.26
CA LYS A 251 19.88 20.39 -29.35
C LYS A 251 20.56 20.49 -30.73
N GLU A 252 20.59 19.39 -31.49
CA GLU A 252 21.13 19.27 -32.83
C GLU A 252 20.06 19.46 -33.93
N ASN A 253 18.86 19.94 -33.58
CA ASN A 253 17.70 20.12 -34.44
C ASN A 253 17.19 18.83 -35.11
N LYS A 254 17.32 17.68 -34.43
CA LYS A 254 16.78 16.40 -34.87
C LYS A 254 15.53 16.04 -34.06
N LEU A 255 14.57 15.43 -34.71
CA LEU A 255 13.39 14.88 -34.04
C LEU A 255 13.74 13.58 -33.32
N GLN A 256 13.38 13.51 -32.05
CA GLN A 256 13.56 12.35 -31.18
C GLN A 256 12.24 11.98 -30.53
N TYR A 257 12.01 10.70 -30.26
CA TYR A 257 10.93 10.26 -29.39
C TYR A 257 11.33 10.38 -27.93
N VAL A 258 10.39 10.72 -27.06
CA VAL A 258 10.60 10.73 -25.62
C VAL A 258 10.61 9.31 -25.06
N HIS A 259 11.24 9.14 -23.90
CA HIS A 259 11.20 7.92 -23.09
C HIS A 259 10.33 8.14 -21.88
N GLN A 260 9.42 7.21 -21.60
CA GLN A 260 8.37 7.42 -20.60
C GLN A 260 8.43 6.43 -19.45
N THR A 261 7.96 6.88 -18.28
CA THR A 261 7.78 6.05 -17.09
C THR A 261 6.42 6.26 -16.49
N SER A 262 5.94 5.27 -15.74
CA SER A 262 4.83 5.46 -14.81
C SER A 262 5.07 4.70 -13.51
N TRP A 263 4.45 5.16 -12.43
CA TRP A 263 4.60 4.57 -11.11
C TRP A 263 3.36 4.86 -10.27
N GLY A 264 2.93 3.87 -9.48
CA GLY A 264 1.68 3.95 -8.76
C GLY A 264 1.66 3.21 -7.43
N MET A 265 0.93 3.79 -6.48
CA MET A 265 0.58 3.21 -5.19
C MET A 265 -0.87 3.55 -4.84
N THR A 266 -1.58 2.59 -4.26
CA THR A 266 -3.03 2.68 -4.06
C THR A 266 -3.41 2.56 -2.59
N THR A 267 -4.69 2.74 -2.29
CA THR A 267 -5.31 2.43 -0.99
C THR A 267 -5.13 0.97 -0.56
N ARG A 268 -4.60 0.08 -1.44
CA ARG A 268 -4.18 -1.27 -1.07
C ARG A 268 -3.23 -1.28 0.13
N MET A 269 -2.44 -0.22 0.31
CA MET A 269 -1.52 -0.13 1.44
C MET A 269 -2.21 -0.05 2.80
N ILE A 270 -3.46 0.40 2.87
CA ILE A 270 -4.28 0.28 4.08
C ILE A 270 -4.54 -1.20 4.39
N GLY A 271 -4.87 -1.99 3.37
CA GLY A 271 -4.99 -3.45 3.50
C GLY A 271 -3.69 -4.12 3.94
N ALA A 272 -2.55 -3.67 3.41
CA ALA A 272 -1.23 -4.15 3.82
C ALA A 272 -0.95 -3.88 5.31
N ILE A 273 -1.24 -2.67 5.79
CA ILE A 273 -1.10 -2.32 7.22
C ILE A 273 -1.92 -3.27 8.09
N ILE A 274 -3.17 -3.53 7.72
CA ILE A 274 -4.04 -4.47 8.45
C ILE A 274 -3.41 -5.87 8.49
N MET A 275 -3.01 -6.39 7.33
CA MET A 275 -2.53 -7.78 7.20
C MET A 275 -1.12 -8.01 7.73
N VAL A 276 -0.29 -6.98 7.85
CA VAL A 276 1.07 -7.08 8.41
C VAL A 276 1.07 -6.88 9.92
N HIS A 277 0.30 -5.91 10.40
CA HIS A 277 0.40 -5.45 11.79
C HIS A 277 -0.78 -5.80 12.69
N GLY A 278 -1.97 -6.02 12.12
CA GLY A 278 -3.17 -6.34 12.88
C GLY A 278 -3.04 -7.61 13.72
N ASP A 279 -3.85 -7.70 14.77
CA ASP A 279 -3.93 -8.86 15.66
C ASP A 279 -5.37 -9.26 15.95
N ASN A 280 -5.60 -10.22 16.84
CA ASN A 280 -6.94 -10.70 17.21
C ASN A 280 -7.74 -9.69 18.05
N SER A 281 -7.16 -8.53 18.37
CA SER A 281 -7.87 -7.38 18.97
C SER A 281 -8.18 -6.27 17.98
N GLY A 282 -7.75 -6.40 16.73
CA GLY A 282 -8.07 -5.48 15.65
C GLY A 282 -6.85 -4.87 14.97
N LEU A 283 -7.00 -3.64 14.51
CA LEU A 283 -5.97 -2.88 13.83
C LEU A 283 -4.82 -2.51 14.77
N VAL A 284 -3.60 -2.50 14.23
CA VAL A 284 -2.40 -1.95 14.89
C VAL A 284 -1.73 -1.00 13.92
N LEU A 285 -1.72 0.29 14.23
CA LEU A 285 -1.18 1.31 13.34
C LEU A 285 0.25 1.67 13.70
N PRO A 286 1.17 1.66 12.72
CA PRO A 286 2.47 2.30 12.91
C PRO A 286 2.29 3.78 13.30
N PRO A 287 2.99 4.27 14.31
CA PRO A 287 2.80 5.65 14.80
C PRO A 287 2.93 6.74 13.73
N ARG A 288 3.83 6.57 12.77
CA ARG A 288 4.06 7.58 11.73
C ARG A 288 2.86 7.77 10.80
N ILE A 289 2.08 6.70 10.57
CA ILE A 289 0.89 6.77 9.70
C ILE A 289 -0.42 6.94 10.48
N ALA A 290 -0.44 6.70 11.79
CA ALA A 290 -1.65 6.74 12.60
C ALA A 290 -2.27 8.16 12.61
N PRO A 291 -3.56 8.32 12.25
CA PRO A 291 -4.25 9.60 12.34
C PRO A 291 -4.31 10.14 13.77
N THR A 292 -4.45 9.23 14.74
CA THR A 292 -4.33 9.50 16.17
C THR A 292 -3.22 8.62 16.72
N GLN A 293 -2.18 9.24 17.30
CA GLN A 293 -1.03 8.52 17.87
C GLN A 293 -1.23 8.15 19.33
N ALA A 294 -1.96 8.99 20.05
CA ALA A 294 -2.28 8.78 21.46
C ALA A 294 -3.72 9.12 21.75
N VAL A 295 -4.37 8.33 22.60
CA VAL A 295 -5.69 8.63 23.13
C VAL A 295 -5.62 8.71 24.65
N ILE A 296 -6.11 9.80 25.22
CA ILE A 296 -6.25 9.99 26.65
C ILE A 296 -7.61 9.48 27.05
N ILE A 297 -7.65 8.57 28.02
CA ILE A 297 -8.90 8.00 28.58
C ILE A 297 -8.98 8.38 30.04
N PRO A 298 -9.80 9.40 30.38
CA PRO A 298 -10.05 9.76 31.76
C PRO A 298 -10.85 8.67 32.47
N ILE A 299 -10.31 8.18 33.58
CA ILE A 299 -10.91 7.14 34.42
C ILE A 299 -11.73 7.82 35.52
N GLN A 300 -12.98 7.42 35.68
CA GLN A 300 -13.92 8.10 36.59
C GLN A 300 -14.06 9.60 36.26
N GLN A 301 -14.25 9.93 35.02
CA GLN A 301 -14.20 11.30 34.49
C GLN A 301 -15.16 12.30 35.16
N ARG A 302 -16.19 11.82 35.91
CA ARG A 302 -17.11 12.67 36.68
C ARG A 302 -16.51 13.14 38.02
N LYS A 303 -15.37 12.63 38.43
CA LYS A 303 -14.65 13.10 39.61
C LYS A 303 -13.96 14.41 39.29
N GLU A 304 -13.97 15.33 40.29
CA GLU A 304 -13.32 16.64 40.20
C GLU A 304 -11.84 16.53 39.77
N GLY A 305 -11.40 17.38 38.86
CA GLY A 305 -10.03 17.48 38.40
C GLY A 305 -9.62 16.47 37.32
N VAL A 306 -10.46 15.45 37.00
CA VAL A 306 -10.06 14.38 36.07
C VAL A 306 -10.11 14.89 34.60
N LEU A 307 -11.18 15.56 34.19
CA LEU A 307 -11.28 16.10 32.84
C LEU A 307 -10.32 17.27 32.63
N GLU A 308 -10.17 18.12 33.63
CA GLU A 308 -9.19 19.22 33.59
C GLU A 308 -7.77 18.70 33.38
N LYS A 309 -7.38 17.61 34.06
CA LYS A 309 -6.06 17.00 33.88
C LYS A 309 -5.93 16.35 32.49
N ALA A 310 -6.99 15.74 31.98
CA ALA A 310 -6.99 15.21 30.61
C ALA A 310 -6.79 16.31 29.57
N ASP A 311 -7.42 17.47 29.74
CA ASP A 311 -7.27 18.64 28.87
C ASP A 311 -5.85 19.24 28.95
N GLU A 312 -5.25 19.29 30.14
CA GLU A 312 -3.84 19.71 30.32
C GLU A 312 -2.89 18.78 29.54
N MET A 313 -3.03 17.46 29.70
CA MET A 313 -2.23 16.46 28.99
C MET A 313 -2.43 16.56 27.46
N PHE A 314 -3.69 16.74 27.02
CA PHE A 314 -4.01 16.93 25.61
C PHE A 314 -3.30 18.17 25.04
N ALA A 315 -3.39 19.31 25.74
CA ALA A 315 -2.76 20.54 25.30
C ALA A 315 -1.23 20.40 25.19
N ALA A 316 -0.59 19.79 26.18
CA ALA A 316 0.85 19.56 26.21
C ALA A 316 1.31 18.65 25.05
N LEU A 317 0.65 17.53 24.83
CA LEU A 317 0.97 16.58 23.75
C LEU A 317 0.74 17.21 22.37
N LYS A 318 -0.38 17.92 22.20
CA LYS A 318 -0.68 18.61 20.95
C LYS A 318 0.35 19.72 20.62
N ALA A 319 0.77 20.47 21.62
CA ALA A 319 1.81 21.50 21.46
C ALA A 319 3.16 20.89 21.06
N ALA A 320 3.43 19.64 21.47
CA ALA A 320 4.62 18.88 21.10
C ALA A 320 4.49 18.18 19.72
N GLY A 321 3.41 18.39 18.99
CA GLY A 321 3.18 17.81 17.66
C GLY A 321 2.65 16.38 17.65
N VAL A 322 2.23 15.84 18.80
CA VAL A 322 1.59 14.53 18.87
C VAL A 322 0.13 14.63 18.39
N ARG A 323 -0.30 13.75 17.50
CA ARG A 323 -1.69 13.62 17.09
C ARG A 323 -2.48 12.91 18.19
N VAL A 324 -3.09 13.65 19.07
CA VAL A 324 -3.73 13.19 20.30
C VAL A 324 -5.21 13.51 20.33
N LYS A 325 -6.01 12.66 20.99
CA LYS A 325 -7.42 12.92 21.30
C LYS A 325 -7.74 12.54 22.74
N VAL A 326 -8.85 13.04 23.26
CA VAL A 326 -9.44 12.62 24.52
C VAL A 326 -10.70 11.80 24.23
N ASP A 327 -10.88 10.67 24.89
CA ASP A 327 -12.11 9.89 24.86
C ASP A 327 -12.90 10.15 26.16
N ASP A 328 -13.68 11.21 26.13
CA ASP A 328 -14.56 11.66 27.21
C ASP A 328 -16.00 11.15 27.09
N THR A 329 -16.26 10.18 26.22
CA THR A 329 -17.58 9.55 26.06
C THR A 329 -18.07 8.94 27.38
N ASP A 330 -19.38 8.76 27.52
CA ASP A 330 -20.01 8.19 28.73
C ASP A 330 -19.85 6.67 28.90
N LYS A 331 -19.05 6.05 28.03
CA LYS A 331 -18.78 4.60 28.08
C LYS A 331 -17.89 4.22 29.26
N SER A 332 -17.99 2.99 29.72
CA SER A 332 -17.08 2.47 30.75
C SER A 332 -15.63 2.41 30.23
N PRO A 333 -14.63 2.53 31.11
CA PRO A 333 -13.21 2.47 30.70
C PRO A 333 -12.87 1.22 29.88
N GLY A 334 -13.37 0.05 30.27
CA GLY A 334 -13.11 -1.20 29.55
C GLY A 334 -13.64 -1.19 28.10
N VAL A 335 -14.81 -0.58 27.86
CA VAL A 335 -15.35 -0.41 26.51
C VAL A 335 -14.49 0.57 25.70
N LYS A 336 -14.11 1.70 26.29
CA LYS A 336 -13.19 2.66 25.64
C LYS A 336 -11.87 2.00 25.26
N PHE A 337 -11.27 1.22 26.14
CA PHE A 337 -10.03 0.49 25.87
C PHE A 337 -10.18 -0.44 24.68
N ALA A 338 -11.21 -1.27 24.66
CA ALA A 338 -11.46 -2.21 23.57
C ALA A 338 -11.73 -1.51 22.23
N GLU A 339 -12.47 -0.41 22.22
CA GLU A 339 -12.72 0.37 21.00
C GLU A 339 -11.44 1.03 20.44
N GLN A 340 -10.62 1.61 21.31
CA GLN A 340 -9.38 2.24 20.87
C GLN A 340 -8.34 1.19 20.44
N GLU A 341 -8.33 0.02 21.06
CA GLU A 341 -7.52 -1.12 20.61
C GLU A 341 -7.96 -1.63 19.24
N MET A 342 -9.28 -1.78 19.01
CA MET A 342 -9.82 -2.17 17.71
C MET A 342 -9.41 -1.19 16.60
N ARG A 343 -9.38 0.10 16.90
CA ARG A 343 -8.95 1.17 15.99
C ARG A 343 -7.44 1.27 15.79
N GLY A 344 -6.67 0.52 16.58
CA GLY A 344 -5.21 0.40 16.44
C GLY A 344 -4.44 1.63 16.84
N ILE A 345 -4.96 2.48 17.72
CA ILE A 345 -4.26 3.68 18.20
C ILE A 345 -3.00 3.25 18.97
N PRO A 346 -1.80 3.75 18.58
CA PRO A 346 -0.53 3.29 19.12
C PRO A 346 -0.37 3.36 20.63
N ILE A 347 -0.88 4.43 21.24
CA ILE A 347 -0.74 4.69 22.68
C ILE A 347 -2.10 5.02 23.29
N ARG A 348 -2.40 4.39 24.43
CA ARG A 348 -3.48 4.78 25.34
C ARG A 348 -2.85 5.36 26.61
N ILE A 349 -3.35 6.53 27.04
CA ILE A 349 -2.96 7.19 28.29
C ILE A 349 -4.14 7.13 29.23
N GLU A 350 -3.96 6.45 30.37
CA GLU A 350 -4.96 6.27 31.40
C GLU A 350 -4.65 7.24 32.55
N CYS A 351 -5.65 7.99 33.01
CA CYS A 351 -5.53 8.89 34.14
C CYS A 351 -6.83 8.96 34.94
N GLY A 352 -6.77 8.61 36.20
CA GLY A 352 -7.86 8.68 37.15
C GLY A 352 -7.51 9.45 38.42
N PRO A 353 -8.43 9.53 39.42
CA PRO A 353 -8.23 10.31 40.65
C PRO A 353 -6.94 9.90 41.40
N LYS A 354 -6.66 8.60 41.51
CA LYS A 354 -5.44 8.09 42.19
C LYS A 354 -4.15 8.48 41.45
N ASP A 355 -4.22 8.50 40.11
CA ASP A 355 -3.07 8.89 39.29
C ASP A 355 -2.75 10.37 39.49
N ILE A 356 -3.80 11.19 39.54
CA ILE A 356 -3.68 12.64 39.81
C ILE A 356 -3.08 12.89 41.19
N GLU A 357 -3.57 12.20 42.21
CA GLU A 357 -3.04 12.30 43.58
C GLU A 357 -1.53 11.96 43.62
N ASN A 358 -1.11 10.99 42.83
CA ASN A 358 0.27 10.55 42.73
C ASN A 358 1.12 11.37 41.74
N GLY A 359 0.54 12.35 41.03
CA GLY A 359 1.23 13.16 40.05
C GLY A 359 1.68 12.40 38.81
N GLN A 360 0.94 11.38 38.38
CA GLN A 360 1.35 10.44 37.34
C GLN A 360 0.23 10.11 36.36
N ALA A 361 0.59 9.51 35.23
CA ALA A 361 -0.32 8.86 34.29
C ALA A 361 0.24 7.49 33.90
N VAL A 362 -0.63 6.62 33.35
CA VAL A 362 -0.22 5.30 32.85
C VAL A 362 -0.34 5.29 31.33
N ILE A 363 0.77 4.98 30.65
CA ILE A 363 0.82 4.81 29.20
C ILE A 363 0.77 3.31 28.90
N CYS A 364 -0.09 2.89 27.97
CA CYS A 364 -0.18 1.53 27.48
C CYS A 364 0.08 1.48 25.98
N ARG A 365 1.05 0.67 25.56
CA ARG A 365 1.31 0.39 24.13
C ARG A 365 0.23 -0.49 23.55
N ARG A 366 -0.23 -0.18 22.31
CA ARG A 366 -1.19 -1.03 21.59
C ARG A 366 -0.57 -2.37 21.15
N ASP A 367 0.65 -2.34 20.68
CA ASP A 367 1.29 -3.49 20.01
C ASP A 367 1.76 -4.59 20.97
N THR A 368 2.24 -4.23 22.18
CA THR A 368 2.77 -5.19 23.17
C THR A 368 1.94 -5.28 24.45
N ARG A 369 1.01 -4.35 24.69
CA ARG A 369 0.27 -4.15 25.94
C ARG A 369 1.14 -3.74 27.13
N GLU A 370 2.39 -3.44 26.90
CA GLU A 370 3.28 -2.97 27.96
C GLU A 370 2.80 -1.63 28.52
N LYS A 371 2.91 -1.49 29.84
CA LYS A 371 2.48 -0.31 30.58
C LYS A 371 3.66 0.40 31.22
N TYR A 372 3.64 1.72 31.15
CA TYR A 372 4.62 2.63 31.76
C TYR A 372 3.89 3.61 32.67
N THR A 373 4.36 3.75 33.90
CA THR A 373 3.90 4.82 34.81
C THR A 373 4.89 5.98 34.70
N VAL A 374 4.41 7.18 34.40
CA VAL A 374 5.22 8.38 34.16
C VAL A 374 4.66 9.55 34.94
N THR A 375 5.52 10.46 35.37
CA THR A 375 5.07 11.73 35.95
C THR A 375 4.50 12.64 34.86
N PHE A 376 3.66 13.60 35.24
CA PHE A 376 3.09 14.52 34.25
C PHE A 376 4.15 15.37 33.55
N ASP A 377 5.25 15.70 34.22
CA ASP A 377 6.35 16.47 33.67
C ASP A 377 7.13 15.69 32.59
N GLU A 378 7.22 14.36 32.74
CA GLU A 378 7.92 13.46 31.82
C GLU A 378 7.01 12.93 30.69
N LEU A 379 5.69 13.19 30.77
CA LEU A 379 4.70 12.57 29.89
C LEU A 379 4.99 12.78 28.40
N VAL A 380 5.26 14.02 27.99
CA VAL A 380 5.48 14.38 26.59
C VAL A 380 6.70 13.68 26.03
N GLU A 381 7.83 13.78 26.71
CA GLU A 381 9.07 13.14 26.30
C GLU A 381 8.92 11.62 26.21
N LYS A 382 8.27 11.02 27.20
CA LYS A 382 8.06 9.57 27.24
C LYS A 382 7.10 9.08 26.14
N VAL A 383 6.05 9.83 25.84
CA VAL A 383 5.15 9.51 24.72
C VAL A 383 5.91 9.54 23.40
N GLN A 384 6.72 10.57 23.14
CA GLN A 384 7.52 10.67 21.92
C GLN A 384 8.53 9.51 21.81
N GLU A 385 9.23 9.18 22.90
CA GLU A 385 10.17 8.03 22.96
C GLU A 385 9.44 6.70 22.64
N ILE A 386 8.29 6.46 23.26
CA ILE A 386 7.52 5.23 23.06
C ILE A 386 6.99 5.14 21.63
N LEU A 387 6.51 6.24 21.02
CA LEU A 387 6.07 6.24 19.63
C LEU A 387 7.19 5.84 18.66
N GLU A 388 8.41 6.36 18.85
CA GLU A 388 9.56 5.96 18.03
C GLU A 388 9.97 4.49 18.28
N THR A 389 9.87 4.03 19.52
CA THR A 389 10.14 2.63 19.87
C THR A 389 9.12 1.70 19.21
N ILE A 390 7.82 2.02 19.26
CA ILE A 390 6.76 1.24 18.59
C ILE A 390 7.04 1.15 17.08
N GLN A 391 7.39 2.28 16.44
CA GLN A 391 7.66 2.31 15.00
C GLN A 391 8.78 1.35 14.61
N LYS A 392 9.88 1.35 15.36
CA LYS A 392 11.03 0.46 15.15
C LYS A 392 10.68 -1.00 15.41
N ASP A 393 10.03 -1.28 16.53
CA ASP A 393 9.66 -2.63 16.94
C ASP A 393 8.68 -3.28 15.94
N MET A 394 7.74 -2.51 15.41
CA MET A 394 6.79 -2.99 14.40
C MET A 394 7.51 -3.38 13.11
N LEU A 395 8.45 -2.57 12.63
CA LEU A 395 9.26 -2.89 11.46
C LEU A 395 10.11 -4.15 11.68
N GLU A 396 10.75 -4.25 12.85
CA GLU A 396 11.60 -5.40 13.16
C GLU A 396 10.80 -6.70 13.28
N ARG A 397 9.61 -6.67 13.89
CA ARG A 397 8.72 -7.84 13.93
C ARG A 397 8.29 -8.27 12.53
N ALA A 398 7.95 -7.31 11.67
CA ALA A 398 7.57 -7.60 10.30
C ALA A 398 8.74 -8.17 9.48
N ARG A 399 9.96 -7.66 9.66
CA ARG A 399 11.18 -8.23 9.06
C ARG A 399 11.42 -9.66 9.52
N LYS A 400 11.36 -9.90 10.82
CA LYS A 400 11.53 -11.24 11.39
C LYS A 400 10.48 -12.22 10.86
N HIS A 401 9.22 -11.79 10.76
CA HIS A 401 8.16 -12.59 10.15
C HIS A 401 8.48 -12.94 8.71
N ARG A 402 8.80 -11.96 7.86
CA ARG A 402 9.17 -12.18 6.45
C ARG A 402 10.35 -13.14 6.34
N ASP A 403 11.42 -12.89 7.07
CA ASP A 403 12.66 -13.66 6.94
C ASP A 403 12.49 -15.11 7.41
N SER A 404 11.72 -15.33 8.48
CA SER A 404 11.39 -16.67 8.97
C SER A 404 10.40 -17.43 8.06
N HIS A 405 9.73 -16.73 7.14
CA HIS A 405 8.82 -17.30 6.14
C HIS A 405 9.36 -17.12 4.71
N THR A 406 10.68 -17.02 4.57
CA THR A 406 11.38 -17.03 3.29
C THR A 406 12.23 -18.28 3.21
N TYR A 407 11.89 -19.17 2.28
CA TYR A 407 12.47 -20.50 2.13
C TYR A 407 13.29 -20.58 0.85
N VAL A 408 14.11 -21.61 0.73
CA VAL A 408 14.88 -21.94 -0.49
C VAL A 408 14.47 -23.32 -0.97
N ALA A 409 14.29 -23.48 -2.26
CA ALA A 409 14.07 -24.79 -2.90
C ALA A 409 14.99 -24.94 -4.13
N THR A 410 15.60 -26.11 -4.27
CA THR A 410 16.54 -26.44 -5.35
C THR A 410 16.03 -27.47 -6.33
N ASN A 411 14.93 -28.14 -6.00
CA ASN A 411 14.25 -29.10 -6.86
C ASN A 411 12.73 -28.90 -6.82
N TYR A 412 12.02 -29.46 -7.79
CA TYR A 412 10.61 -29.16 -7.99
C TYR A 412 9.69 -29.78 -6.92
N GLU A 413 10.01 -30.97 -6.41
CA GLU A 413 9.20 -31.59 -5.37
C GLU A 413 9.30 -30.83 -4.05
N GLU A 414 10.51 -30.44 -3.64
CA GLU A 414 10.73 -29.57 -2.48
C GLU A 414 10.04 -28.22 -2.65
N PHE A 415 10.11 -27.63 -3.85
CA PHE A 415 9.45 -26.36 -4.16
C PHE A 415 7.93 -26.46 -3.98
N LYS A 416 7.30 -27.48 -4.57
CA LYS A 416 5.84 -27.70 -4.46
C LYS A 416 5.42 -27.91 -3.01
N ASP A 417 6.13 -28.79 -2.30
CA ASP A 417 5.86 -29.07 -0.89
C ASP A 417 5.95 -27.80 -0.04
N THR A 418 6.99 -27.00 -0.24
CA THR A 418 7.20 -25.74 0.49
C THR A 418 6.08 -24.74 0.20
N ILE A 419 5.73 -24.49 -1.05
CA ILE A 419 4.64 -23.57 -1.42
C ILE A 419 3.29 -23.98 -0.80
N VAL A 420 3.03 -25.29 -0.74
CA VAL A 420 1.74 -25.81 -0.24
C VAL A 420 1.69 -25.79 1.29
N ASN A 421 2.75 -26.24 1.94
CA ASN A 421 2.76 -26.55 3.38
C ASN A 421 3.43 -25.47 4.27
N LYS A 422 4.20 -24.56 3.67
CA LYS A 422 4.92 -23.50 4.38
C LYS A 422 4.60 -22.14 3.74
N PRO A 423 3.47 -21.49 4.12
CA PRO A 423 3.10 -20.20 3.55
C PRO A 423 4.23 -19.16 3.69
N GLY A 424 4.60 -18.52 2.60
CA GLY A 424 5.69 -17.57 2.56
C GLY A 424 6.27 -17.38 1.17
N PHE A 425 7.43 -16.74 1.10
CA PHE A 425 8.24 -16.67 -0.10
C PHE A 425 9.11 -17.92 -0.26
N VAL A 426 9.29 -18.36 -1.50
CA VAL A 426 10.27 -19.38 -1.86
C VAL A 426 11.25 -18.79 -2.88
N LYS A 427 12.52 -18.75 -2.52
CA LYS A 427 13.62 -18.40 -3.45
C LYS A 427 14.00 -19.65 -4.23
N ALA A 428 13.98 -19.58 -5.54
CA ALA A 428 14.36 -20.67 -6.42
C ALA A 428 14.89 -20.17 -7.75
N MET A 429 15.77 -20.94 -8.36
CA MET A 429 16.38 -20.62 -9.66
C MET A 429 15.44 -20.93 -10.81
N TRP A 430 15.47 -20.09 -11.83
CA TRP A 430 14.59 -20.15 -13.01
C TRP A 430 15.36 -19.98 -14.31
N CYS A 431 14.94 -20.71 -15.35
CA CYS A 431 15.61 -20.71 -16.67
C CYS A 431 15.23 -19.52 -17.57
N GLY A 432 14.22 -18.72 -17.20
CA GLY A 432 13.70 -17.65 -18.03
C GLY A 432 12.56 -18.05 -18.96
N ASP A 433 12.12 -19.32 -18.93
CA ASP A 433 11.06 -19.81 -19.80
C ASP A 433 9.68 -19.61 -19.14
N ARG A 434 8.77 -18.95 -19.87
CA ARG A 434 7.37 -18.74 -19.45
C ARG A 434 6.63 -20.04 -19.15
N ALA A 435 6.94 -21.11 -19.88
CA ALA A 435 6.31 -22.41 -19.66
C ALA A 435 6.52 -22.93 -18.22
N CYS A 436 7.67 -22.63 -17.60
CA CYS A 436 7.91 -22.97 -16.20
C CYS A 436 7.03 -22.16 -15.24
N GLU A 437 6.82 -20.86 -15.50
CA GLU A 437 5.91 -20.02 -14.71
C GLU A 437 4.46 -20.52 -14.83
N ASP A 438 4.03 -20.88 -16.05
CA ASP A 438 2.68 -21.40 -16.31
C ASP A 438 2.47 -22.71 -15.56
N LYS A 439 3.43 -23.65 -15.62
CA LYS A 439 3.38 -24.93 -14.91
C LYS A 439 3.33 -24.74 -13.39
N ILE A 440 4.15 -23.87 -12.82
CA ILE A 440 4.15 -23.57 -11.38
C ILE A 440 2.78 -23.01 -10.95
N LYS A 441 2.22 -22.10 -11.75
CA LYS A 441 0.89 -21.53 -11.46
C LYS A 441 -0.21 -22.58 -11.50
N GLU A 442 -0.16 -23.49 -12.48
CA GLU A 442 -1.13 -24.58 -12.61
C GLU A 442 -1.01 -25.58 -11.44
N ASP A 443 0.20 -26.02 -11.10
CA ASP A 443 0.43 -27.06 -10.11
C ASP A 443 0.19 -26.59 -8.66
N VAL A 444 0.61 -25.37 -8.29
CA VAL A 444 0.61 -24.92 -6.89
C VAL A 444 0.03 -23.50 -6.66
N GLN A 445 -0.49 -22.86 -7.71
CA GLN A 445 -1.07 -21.51 -7.65
C GLN A 445 -0.08 -20.44 -7.17
N ALA A 446 1.22 -20.66 -7.33
CA ALA A 446 2.24 -19.66 -7.08
C ALA A 446 2.62 -18.93 -8.36
N THR A 447 3.03 -17.69 -8.21
CA THR A 447 3.56 -16.86 -9.31
C THR A 447 4.95 -16.35 -8.97
N SER A 448 5.69 -15.95 -10.02
CA SER A 448 6.93 -15.19 -9.84
C SER A 448 6.57 -13.82 -9.24
N ARG A 449 7.11 -13.50 -8.06
CA ARG A 449 6.87 -12.20 -7.44
C ARG A 449 7.80 -11.16 -7.99
N CYS A 450 9.10 -11.43 -7.95
CA CYS A 450 10.11 -10.61 -8.61
C CYS A 450 11.44 -11.37 -8.75
N MET A 451 12.25 -10.90 -9.68
CA MET A 451 13.67 -11.18 -9.76
C MET A 451 14.39 -10.08 -8.96
N PRO A 452 14.91 -10.36 -7.73
CA PRO A 452 15.51 -9.32 -6.90
C PRO A 452 16.78 -8.76 -7.56
N PHE A 453 17.12 -7.52 -7.22
CA PHE A 453 18.35 -6.91 -7.72
C PHE A 453 19.60 -7.63 -7.23
N GLU A 454 19.58 -8.06 -5.97
CA GLU A 454 20.63 -8.89 -5.40
C GLU A 454 20.33 -10.37 -5.73
N GLN A 455 21.13 -10.92 -6.62
CA GLN A 455 21.01 -12.29 -7.08
C GLN A 455 21.87 -13.22 -6.24
N GLU A 456 21.26 -14.36 -5.81
CA GLU A 456 21.95 -15.44 -5.13
C GLU A 456 22.01 -16.65 -6.05
N HIS A 457 23.14 -17.34 -6.08
CA HIS A 457 23.30 -18.59 -6.81
C HIS A 457 22.89 -19.77 -5.91
N LEU A 458 21.66 -20.27 -6.07
CA LEU A 458 21.09 -21.34 -5.24
C LEU A 458 21.23 -22.73 -5.87
N SER A 459 21.30 -22.78 -7.21
CA SER A 459 21.40 -24.01 -8.00
C SER A 459 21.80 -23.66 -9.44
N ASP A 460 22.45 -24.59 -10.13
CA ASP A 460 22.79 -24.46 -11.55
C ASP A 460 21.58 -24.64 -12.47
N VAL A 461 20.52 -25.23 -11.96
CA VAL A 461 19.35 -25.62 -12.76
C VAL A 461 18.07 -24.96 -12.31
N CYS A 462 17.16 -24.80 -13.26
CA CYS A 462 15.81 -24.33 -13.03
C CYS A 462 15.06 -25.28 -12.10
N VAL A 463 14.43 -24.73 -11.07
CA VAL A 463 13.66 -25.52 -10.10
C VAL A 463 12.54 -26.35 -10.75
N CYS A 464 11.96 -25.85 -11.85
CA CYS A 464 10.82 -26.49 -12.52
C CYS A 464 11.23 -27.53 -13.58
N CYS A 465 12.13 -27.18 -14.49
CA CYS A 465 12.42 -28.01 -15.67
C CYS A 465 13.82 -28.64 -15.69
N GLY A 466 14.69 -28.29 -14.75
CA GLY A 466 16.07 -28.79 -14.70
C GLY A 466 17.03 -28.28 -15.78
N LYS A 467 16.58 -27.40 -16.68
CA LYS A 467 17.47 -26.72 -17.64
C LYS A 467 18.38 -25.73 -16.93
N PRO A 468 19.49 -25.27 -17.54
CA PRO A 468 20.35 -24.27 -16.94
C PRO A 468 19.57 -23.03 -16.45
N ALA A 469 19.81 -22.64 -15.23
CA ALA A 469 19.15 -21.50 -14.62
C ALA A 469 19.79 -20.18 -15.04
N LYS A 470 19.01 -19.10 -15.10
CA LYS A 470 19.44 -17.75 -15.46
C LYS A 470 19.31 -16.75 -14.31
N LYS A 471 18.24 -16.87 -13.52
CA LYS A 471 17.90 -15.90 -12.48
C LYS A 471 17.34 -16.60 -11.23
N MET A 472 17.67 -16.04 -10.07
CA MET A 472 16.97 -16.34 -8.84
C MET A 472 15.70 -15.50 -8.77
N VAL A 473 14.59 -16.12 -8.36
CA VAL A 473 13.26 -15.51 -8.32
C VAL A 473 12.62 -15.76 -6.95
N TYR A 474 11.91 -14.77 -6.43
CA TYR A 474 10.98 -14.93 -5.32
C TYR A 474 9.64 -15.43 -5.87
N TRP A 475 9.21 -16.58 -5.38
CA TRP A 475 7.93 -17.21 -5.72
C TRP A 475 7.00 -17.16 -4.53
N GLY A 476 5.70 -17.11 -4.78
CA GLY A 476 4.71 -17.18 -3.71
C GLY A 476 3.29 -17.12 -4.23
N ARG A 477 2.36 -17.54 -3.38
CA ARG A 477 0.95 -17.24 -3.57
C ARG A 477 0.70 -15.79 -3.24
N ALA A 478 -0.23 -15.13 -3.92
CA ALA A 478 -0.46 -13.70 -3.78
C ALA A 478 -1.95 -13.35 -3.68
N TYR A 479 -2.19 -12.16 -3.18
CA TYR A 479 -3.51 -11.52 -3.20
C TYR A 479 -3.86 -10.96 -4.56
#